data_e0ce2af4b5fcf45ce3a6395f937a8549
#
_entry.id   e0ce2af4b5fcf45ce3a6395f937a8549
#
_cell.length_a   1.000
_cell.length_b   1.000
_cell.length_c   1.000
_cell.angle_alpha   90.00
_cell.angle_beta   90.00
_cell.angle_gamma   90.00
#
_symmetry.space_group_name_H-M   'P 1'
#
loop_
_entity.id
_entity.type
_entity.pdbx_description
1 polymer ?
#
loop_
_entity_poly.entity_id
_entity_poly.type
_entity_poly.pdbx_seq_one_letter_code
_entity_poly.pdbx_strand_id
1 'polypeptide(L)'
;MKVRLVESAERILQRVACKETSNYLKDVHISKGVEICEKISVATIRNQGEKILAIFSDGSSFDCDVVITGIGASPEIFLAEESGLKIENGIWTNSKGLTSDENIWAVGDCASFPLN
;
A
#
# COMPACT_ATOMS: atom_id res chain seq x y z
N MET A 1 2.25 15.56 -19.58
CA MET A 1 1.44 15.13 -18.41
C MET A 1 2.16 15.60 -17.14
N LYS A 2 1.45 16.23 -16.20
CA LYS A 2 2.00 16.59 -14.89
C LYS A 2 1.74 15.44 -13.92
N VAL A 3 2.78 14.96 -13.24
CA VAL A 3 2.69 13.82 -12.32
C VAL A 3 3.20 14.26 -10.95
N ARG A 4 2.43 13.95 -9.90
CA ARG A 4 2.86 14.09 -8.50
C ARG A 4 2.81 12.72 -7.84
N LEU A 5 3.91 12.30 -7.24
CA LEU A 5 4.01 11.12 -6.40
C LEU A 5 4.02 11.56 -4.94
N VAL A 6 3.15 10.97 -4.14
CA VAL A 6 3.04 11.26 -2.71
C VAL A 6 3.36 9.99 -1.93
N GLU A 7 4.28 10.08 -0.99
CA GLU A 7 4.76 8.99 -0.14
C GLU A 7 4.70 9.41 1.33
N SER A 8 4.03 8.62 2.14
CA SER A 8 3.91 8.89 3.58
C SER A 8 5.19 8.60 4.36
N ALA A 9 6.01 7.69 3.86
CA ALA A 9 7.30 7.36 4.45
C ALA A 9 8.35 8.47 4.23
N GLU A 10 9.50 8.34 4.90
CA GLU A 10 10.60 9.31 4.78
C GLU A 10 11.22 9.38 3.38
N ARG A 11 11.08 8.32 2.60
CA ARG A 11 11.60 8.21 1.23
C ARG A 11 10.78 7.23 0.40
N ILE A 12 10.76 7.44 -0.92
CA ILE A 12 10.16 6.47 -1.84
C ILE A 12 10.85 5.10 -1.70
N LEU A 13 10.09 4.03 -1.91
CA LEU A 13 10.59 2.65 -1.86
C LEU A 13 11.24 2.24 -0.52
N GLN A 14 10.98 2.94 0.58
CA GLN A 14 11.60 2.70 1.88
C GLN A 14 11.48 1.25 2.36
N ARG A 15 10.38 0.59 2.05
CA ARG A 15 10.09 -0.80 2.48
C ARG A 15 10.86 -1.86 1.70
N VAL A 16 11.33 -1.55 0.49
CA VAL A 16 11.82 -2.55 -0.48
C VAL A 16 13.21 -2.24 -1.03
N ALA A 17 13.74 -1.05 -0.78
CA ALA A 17 15.03 -0.63 -1.32
C ALA A 17 15.92 0.05 -0.26
N CYS A 18 17.24 -0.03 -0.41
CA CYS A 18 18.18 0.76 0.38
C CYS A 18 18.10 2.26 0.03
N LYS A 19 18.74 3.09 0.84
CA LYS A 19 18.68 4.56 0.70
C LYS A 19 19.27 5.03 -0.62
N GLU A 20 20.37 4.42 -1.05
CA GLU A 20 21.09 4.73 -2.28
C GLU A 20 20.20 4.49 -3.51
N THR A 21 19.52 3.34 -3.55
CA THR A 21 18.58 2.99 -4.63
C THR A 21 17.38 3.92 -4.62
N SER A 22 16.81 4.26 -3.46
CA SER A 22 15.72 5.22 -3.36
C SER A 22 16.13 6.59 -3.90
N ASN A 23 17.28 7.10 -3.51
CA ASN A 23 17.79 8.40 -3.97
C ASN A 23 17.99 8.39 -5.48
N TYR A 24 18.65 7.36 -6.01
CA TYR A 24 18.87 7.23 -7.45
C TYR A 24 17.54 7.26 -8.24
N LEU A 25 16.56 6.47 -7.82
CA LEU A 25 15.26 6.43 -8.50
C LEU A 25 14.49 7.74 -8.33
N LYS A 26 14.59 8.38 -7.18
CA LYS A 26 14.04 9.72 -6.95
C LYS A 26 14.60 10.73 -7.95
N ASP A 27 15.91 10.77 -8.11
CA ASP A 27 16.58 11.68 -9.05
C ASP A 27 16.17 11.40 -10.50
N VAL A 28 16.07 10.13 -10.88
CA VAL A 28 15.57 9.71 -12.21
C VAL A 28 14.15 10.22 -12.44
N HIS A 29 13.24 10.06 -11.49
CA HIS A 29 11.86 10.53 -11.62
C HIS A 29 11.77 12.06 -11.70
N ILE A 30 12.51 12.77 -10.85
CA ILE A 30 12.57 14.23 -10.87
C ILE A 30 13.11 14.72 -12.23
N SER A 31 14.16 14.09 -12.77
CA SER A 31 14.71 14.43 -14.10
C SER A 31 13.71 14.26 -15.24
N LYS A 32 12.68 13.42 -15.04
CA LYS A 32 11.56 13.21 -15.97
C LYS A 32 10.35 14.11 -15.69
N GLY A 33 10.48 15.05 -14.76
CA GLY A 33 9.44 16.03 -14.42
C GLY A 33 8.38 15.52 -13.45
N VAL A 34 8.64 14.44 -12.72
CA VAL A 34 7.77 13.98 -11.64
C VAL A 34 8.04 14.82 -10.39
N GLU A 35 7.01 15.39 -9.80
CA GLU A 35 7.07 16.03 -8.49
C GLU A 35 6.94 14.94 -7.41
N ILE A 36 7.93 14.83 -6.52
CA ILE A 36 7.95 13.83 -5.44
C ILE A 36 7.79 14.53 -4.09
N CYS A 37 6.73 14.17 -3.36
CA CYS A 37 6.40 14.67 -2.03
C CYS A 37 6.53 13.51 -1.03
N GLU A 38 7.56 13.51 -0.23
CA GLU A 38 7.81 12.53 0.83
C GLU A 38 7.34 13.06 2.19
N LYS A 39 7.08 12.17 3.16
CA LYS A 39 6.53 12.48 4.50
C LYS A 39 5.16 13.14 4.46
N ILE A 40 4.42 12.94 3.42
CA ILE A 40 3.08 13.49 3.22
C ILE A 40 2.14 12.34 2.88
N SER A 41 0.99 12.30 3.55
CA SER A 41 -0.07 11.35 3.25
C SER A 41 -1.26 12.02 2.57
N VAL A 42 -2.06 11.25 1.86
CA VAL A 42 -3.33 11.70 1.32
C VAL A 42 -4.37 11.67 2.44
N ALA A 43 -4.92 12.84 2.78
CA ALA A 43 -5.97 12.96 3.78
C ALA A 43 -7.36 12.71 3.18
N THR A 44 -7.60 13.19 1.97
CA THR A 44 -8.92 13.06 1.33
C THR A 44 -8.78 13.13 -0.19
N ILE A 45 -9.61 12.36 -0.89
CA ILE A 45 -9.80 12.45 -2.33
C ILE A 45 -11.29 12.75 -2.60
N ARG A 46 -11.57 13.77 -3.40
CA ARG A 46 -12.95 14.20 -3.72
C ARG A 46 -13.10 14.43 -5.21
N ASN A 47 -14.25 14.09 -5.77
CA ASN A 47 -14.62 14.53 -7.10
C ASN A 47 -15.00 16.01 -7.07
N GLN A 48 -14.48 16.78 -8.01
CA GLN A 48 -14.74 18.20 -8.18
C GLN A 48 -15.05 18.48 -9.66
N GLY A 49 -16.26 18.12 -10.09
CA GLY A 49 -16.68 18.19 -11.48
C GLY A 49 -15.92 17.19 -12.34
N GLU A 50 -15.18 17.67 -13.33
CA GLU A 50 -14.36 16.84 -14.24
C GLU A 50 -12.97 16.52 -13.67
N LYS A 51 -12.61 17.06 -12.51
CA LYS A 51 -11.33 16.88 -11.83
C LYS A 51 -11.49 16.12 -10.52
N ILE A 52 -10.39 15.60 -10.05
CA ILE A 52 -10.25 14.99 -8.74
C ILE A 52 -9.36 15.91 -7.90
N LEU A 53 -9.87 16.33 -6.74
CA LEU A 53 -9.10 17.08 -5.76
C LEU A 53 -8.51 16.11 -4.74
N ALA A 54 -7.19 16.03 -4.68
CA ALA A 54 -6.45 15.37 -3.60
C ALA A 54 -6.02 16.40 -2.55
N ILE A 55 -6.33 16.16 -1.29
CA ILE A 55 -5.94 16.99 -0.14
C ILE A 55 -4.94 16.18 0.69
N PHE A 56 -3.84 16.79 1.07
CA PHE A 56 -2.74 16.15 1.78
C PHE A 56 -2.71 16.50 3.26
N SER A 57 -1.94 15.73 4.03
CA SER A 57 -1.81 15.88 5.49
C SER A 57 -1.20 17.21 5.94
N ASP A 58 -0.48 17.89 5.08
CA ASP A 58 0.09 19.24 5.31
C ASP A 58 -0.88 20.38 4.96
N GLY A 59 -2.12 20.06 4.57
CA GLY A 59 -3.13 21.03 4.15
C GLY A 59 -3.02 21.48 2.69
N SER A 60 -1.99 21.07 1.98
CA SER A 60 -1.87 21.36 0.55
C SER A 60 -2.84 20.50 -0.29
N SER A 61 -3.06 20.89 -1.54
CA SER A 61 -3.97 20.16 -2.45
C SER A 61 -3.42 20.09 -3.87
N PHE A 62 -3.99 19.18 -4.66
CA PHE A 62 -3.62 18.99 -6.05
C PHE A 62 -4.83 18.53 -6.87
N ASP A 63 -5.11 19.27 -7.94
CA ASP A 63 -6.13 18.90 -8.92
C ASP A 63 -5.51 17.94 -9.95
N CYS A 64 -6.15 16.82 -10.18
CA CYS A 64 -5.70 15.80 -11.13
C CYS A 64 -6.86 15.18 -11.90
N ASP A 65 -6.55 14.56 -13.03
CA ASP A 65 -7.52 13.84 -13.86
C ASP A 65 -7.64 12.38 -13.45
N VAL A 66 -6.55 11.81 -12.89
CA VAL A 66 -6.46 10.40 -12.50
C VAL A 66 -5.67 10.29 -11.21
N VAL A 67 -6.10 9.41 -10.32
CA VAL A 67 -5.36 8.98 -9.13
C VAL A 67 -5.04 7.50 -9.26
N ILE A 68 -3.77 7.16 -9.06
CA ILE A 68 -3.31 5.78 -8.96
C ILE A 68 -2.86 5.54 -7.53
N THR A 69 -3.42 4.52 -6.88
CA THR A 69 -3.10 4.17 -5.49
C THR A 69 -2.31 2.88 -5.42
N GLY A 70 -1.18 2.91 -4.70
CA GLY A 70 -0.33 1.75 -4.43
C GLY A 70 0.06 1.73 -2.95
N ILE A 71 -0.95 1.74 -2.06
CA ILE A 71 -0.76 1.90 -0.60
C ILE A 71 -0.66 0.58 0.16
N GLY A 72 -0.56 -0.55 -0.56
CA GLY A 72 -0.57 -1.89 0.00
C GLY A 72 -1.94 -2.55 -0.09
N ALA A 73 -2.02 -3.78 0.39
CA ALA A 73 -3.24 -4.57 0.49
C ALA A 73 -3.39 -5.09 1.92
N SER A 74 -4.62 -5.27 2.35
CA SER A 74 -4.96 -6.01 3.56
C SER A 74 -5.54 -7.36 3.18
N PRO A 75 -5.15 -8.43 3.87
CA PRO A 75 -5.76 -9.74 3.64
C PRO A 75 -7.27 -9.69 3.87
N GLU A 76 -8.07 -10.31 2.98
CA GLU A 76 -9.48 -10.53 3.24
C GLU A 76 -9.64 -11.74 4.17
N ILE A 77 -10.07 -11.49 5.39
CA ILE A 77 -10.12 -12.50 6.46
C ILE A 77 -11.53 -12.68 7.05
N PHE A 78 -12.51 -11.93 6.56
CA PHE A 78 -13.85 -11.89 7.16
C PHE A 78 -14.47 -13.28 7.31
N LEU A 79 -14.49 -14.11 6.26
CA LEU A 79 -15.03 -15.47 6.33
C LEU A 79 -14.29 -16.37 7.32
N ALA A 80 -12.99 -16.17 7.44
CA ALA A 80 -12.15 -16.94 8.35
C ALA A 80 -12.45 -16.57 9.83
N GLU A 81 -12.62 -15.28 10.11
CA GLU A 81 -13.02 -14.77 11.44
C GLU A 81 -14.42 -15.30 11.80
N GLU A 82 -15.39 -15.17 10.92
CA GLU A 82 -16.76 -15.70 11.11
C GLU A 82 -16.78 -17.22 11.34
N SER A 83 -15.81 -17.93 10.76
CA SER A 83 -15.65 -19.37 10.95
C SER A 83 -14.85 -19.75 12.20
N GLY A 84 -14.41 -18.78 12.99
CA GLY A 84 -13.64 -18.99 14.21
C GLY A 84 -12.20 -19.45 13.98
N LEU A 85 -11.64 -19.23 12.80
CA LEU A 85 -10.24 -19.57 12.50
C LEU A 85 -9.30 -18.62 13.23
N LYS A 86 -8.10 -19.10 13.54
CA LYS A 86 -7.03 -18.27 14.10
C LYS A 86 -6.55 -17.27 13.07
N ILE A 87 -6.55 -15.99 13.44
CA ILE A 87 -6.08 -14.87 12.61
C ILE A 87 -4.81 -14.28 13.24
N GLU A 88 -3.88 -13.90 12.36
CA GLU A 88 -2.68 -13.11 12.67
C GLU A 88 -2.58 -11.93 11.68
N ASN A 89 -1.51 -11.80 10.91
CA ASN A 89 -1.43 -10.89 9.77
C ASN A 89 -1.99 -11.60 8.51
N GLY A 90 -3.26 -12.04 8.58
CA GLY A 90 -3.92 -12.95 7.66
C GLY A 90 -4.42 -14.21 8.39
N ILE A 91 -4.94 -15.18 7.65
CA ILE A 91 -5.41 -16.46 8.19
C ILE A 91 -4.18 -17.27 8.62
N TRP A 92 -4.06 -17.57 9.91
CA TRP A 92 -2.95 -18.37 10.42
C TRP A 92 -2.91 -19.75 9.78
N THR A 93 -1.72 -20.17 9.35
CA THR A 93 -1.49 -21.53 8.84
C THR A 93 -0.21 -22.13 9.39
N ASN A 94 -0.13 -23.44 9.38
CA ASN A 94 1.13 -24.15 9.59
C ASN A 94 1.97 -24.17 8.28
N SER A 95 3.15 -24.83 8.31
CA SER A 95 4.03 -24.94 7.15
C SER A 95 3.47 -25.73 5.95
N LYS A 96 2.28 -26.32 6.10
CA LYS A 96 1.56 -27.04 5.03
C LYS A 96 0.33 -26.27 4.54
N GLY A 97 0.14 -25.02 4.98
CA GLY A 97 -1.02 -24.22 4.64
C GLY A 97 -2.31 -24.60 5.38
N LEU A 98 -2.25 -25.53 6.34
CA LEU A 98 -3.41 -25.94 7.14
C LEU A 98 -3.69 -24.89 8.21
N THR A 99 -4.93 -24.46 8.35
CA THR A 99 -5.39 -23.49 9.33
C THR A 99 -5.53 -24.08 10.73
N SER A 100 -6.19 -23.37 11.64
CA SER A 100 -6.56 -23.90 12.96
C SER A 100 -7.69 -24.94 12.93
N ASP A 101 -8.42 -25.06 11.82
CA ASP A 101 -9.36 -26.14 11.54
C ASP A 101 -8.69 -27.19 10.66
N GLU A 102 -8.84 -28.48 11.04
CA GLU A 102 -8.19 -29.60 10.36
C GLU A 102 -8.70 -29.88 8.93
N ASN A 103 -9.83 -29.27 8.53
CA ASN A 103 -10.45 -29.45 7.24
C ASN A 103 -10.30 -28.23 6.33
N ILE A 104 -9.61 -27.16 6.79
CA ILE A 104 -9.52 -25.90 6.08
C ILE A 104 -8.05 -25.51 5.83
N TRP A 105 -7.72 -25.19 4.59
CA TRP A 105 -6.42 -24.67 4.16
C TRP A 105 -6.56 -23.25 3.67
N ALA A 106 -5.56 -22.40 3.94
CA ALA A 106 -5.43 -21.07 3.37
C ALA A 106 -4.10 -20.94 2.63
N VAL A 107 -4.14 -20.32 1.45
CA VAL A 107 -2.97 -20.11 0.59
C VAL A 107 -3.05 -18.73 -0.09
N GLY A 108 -1.90 -18.21 -0.54
CA GLY A 108 -1.81 -16.90 -1.18
C GLY A 108 -1.77 -15.76 -0.18
N ASP A 109 -2.15 -14.55 -0.63
CA ASP A 109 -1.98 -13.31 0.10
C ASP A 109 -2.84 -13.20 1.38
N CYS A 110 -3.87 -14.02 1.51
CA CYS A 110 -4.69 -14.06 2.72
C CYS A 110 -4.09 -14.92 3.83
N ALA A 111 -3.10 -15.76 3.55
CA ALA A 111 -2.50 -16.67 4.53
C ALA A 111 -1.32 -16.03 5.28
N SER A 112 -1.33 -16.16 6.61
CA SER A 112 -0.18 -15.90 7.47
C SER A 112 0.63 -17.20 7.62
N PHE A 113 1.66 -17.31 6.80
CA PHE A 113 2.48 -18.52 6.68
C PHE A 113 3.79 -18.37 7.45
N PRO A 114 4.25 -19.38 8.23
CA PRO A 114 5.53 -19.30 8.92
C PRO A 114 6.68 -19.32 7.91
N LEU A 115 7.49 -18.25 7.90
CA LEU A 115 8.76 -18.21 7.17
C LEU A 115 9.81 -18.92 8.03
N ASN A 116 10.34 -20.05 7.56
CA ASN A 116 11.49 -20.73 8.16
C ASN A 116 12.81 -20.11 7.70
#